data_8c0916f412700d1b4a63a479cfc48666
#
_entry.id   8c0916f412700d1b4a63a479cfc48666
#
_cell.length_a   1.000
_cell.length_b   1.000
_cell.length_c   1.000
_cell.angle_alpha   90.00
_cell.angle_beta   90.00
_cell.angle_gamma   90.00
#
_symmetry.space_group_name_H-M   'P 1'
#
loop_
_entity.id
_entity.type
_entity.pdbx_description
1 polymer ?
#
loop_
_entity_poly.entity_id
_entity_poly.type
_entity_poly.pdbx_seq_one_letter_code
_entity_poly.pdbx_strand_id
1 'polypeptide(L)'
;MKEQGLGIREQGLGLLFCCVFFVALLSLAARAQGIQLGDAPAAAHKEHVELVSDAVQVMAGSPQMVELRFRVDDGFHINSHTPKDELLIPTELRMDAASKVKVLEEQYPKGSVFRLPLDPGNPLDVYQGEFRVSMRLVAPKGASTLVGELRYQACDNASCFPPRTLRVMVAVTGE
;
A
#
# COMPACT_ATOMS: atom_id res chain seq x y z
N MET A 1 86.34 -11.47 47.23
CA MET A 1 86.66 -10.57 46.13
C MET A 1 86.07 -11.12 44.85
N LYS A 2 84.89 -10.70 44.49
CA LYS A 2 84.43 -10.67 43.14
C LYS A 2 83.00 -10.16 43.13
N GLU A 3 82.84 -9.00 42.63
CA GLU A 3 81.56 -8.38 42.47
C GLU A 3 80.82 -9.03 41.28
N GLN A 4 79.55 -9.37 41.54
CA GLN A 4 78.64 -9.84 40.51
C GLN A 4 77.67 -8.70 40.21
N GLY A 5 77.85 -8.13 39.01
CA GLY A 5 77.00 -7.09 38.47
C GLY A 5 75.63 -7.60 38.10
N LEU A 6 74.65 -6.84 38.54
CA LEU A 6 73.23 -7.06 38.37
C LEU A 6 72.82 -6.60 36.95
N GLY A 7 72.43 -7.53 36.12
CA GLY A 7 71.92 -7.28 34.79
C GLY A 7 70.43 -7.70 34.66
N ILE A 8 69.57 -6.91 35.28
CA ILE A 8 68.16 -7.07 35.06
C ILE A 8 67.54 -5.69 34.88
N ARG A 9 67.24 -5.27 33.66
CA ARG A 9 66.24 -4.20 33.45
C ARG A 9 66.10 -3.72 32.00
N GLU A 10 65.95 -4.59 31.04
CA GLU A 10 65.58 -4.06 29.71
C GLU A 10 64.44 -4.83 29.03
N GLN A 11 63.88 -5.89 29.63
CA GLN A 11 62.83 -6.69 28.92
C GLN A 11 61.41 -6.29 29.26
N GLY A 12 61.19 -5.43 30.26
CA GLY A 12 59.81 -5.05 30.64
C GLY A 12 59.19 -3.90 29.84
N LEU A 13 59.99 -3.04 29.24
CA LEU A 13 59.52 -1.84 28.60
C LEU A 13 59.03 -2.14 27.15
N GLY A 14 59.61 -3.13 26.46
CA GLY A 14 59.19 -3.51 25.12
C GLY A 14 57.84 -4.24 25.09
N LEU A 15 57.54 -5.01 26.12
CA LEU A 15 56.25 -5.72 26.18
C LEU A 15 55.05 -4.78 26.45
N LEU A 16 55.27 -3.77 27.29
CA LEU A 16 54.22 -2.76 27.58
C LEU A 16 53.93 -1.88 26.35
N PHE A 17 54.93 -1.52 25.54
CA PHE A 17 54.72 -0.75 24.30
C PHE A 17 54.00 -1.58 23.25
N CYS A 18 54.27 -2.90 23.15
CA CYS A 18 53.61 -3.77 22.18
C CYS A 18 52.12 -3.98 22.52
N CYS A 19 51.79 -4.11 23.83
CA CYS A 19 50.39 -4.27 24.26
C CYS A 19 49.57 -2.99 24.04
N VAL A 20 50.15 -1.80 24.26
CA VAL A 20 49.42 -0.54 24.07
C VAL A 20 49.18 -0.28 22.57
N PHE A 21 50.12 -0.62 21.68
CA PHE A 21 49.94 -0.53 20.26
C PHE A 21 48.91 -1.52 19.71
N PHE A 22 48.84 -2.75 20.27
CA PHE A 22 47.86 -3.76 19.85
C PHE A 22 46.45 -3.42 20.29
N VAL A 23 46.28 -2.83 21.48
CA VAL A 23 44.96 -2.35 21.95
C VAL A 23 44.50 -1.12 21.17
N ALA A 24 45.39 -0.24 20.73
CA ALA A 24 45.06 0.92 19.90
C ALA A 24 44.67 0.52 18.45
N LEU A 25 45.24 -0.58 17.92
CA LEU A 25 44.85 -1.08 16.59
C LEU A 25 43.53 -1.85 16.60
N LEU A 26 43.14 -2.49 17.71
CA LEU A 26 41.81 -3.15 17.82
C LEU A 26 40.65 -2.17 17.96
N SER A 27 40.88 -0.94 18.41
CA SER A 27 39.81 0.06 18.54
C SER A 27 39.44 0.76 17.25
N LEU A 28 40.21 0.59 16.15
CA LEU A 28 39.87 1.15 14.83
C LEU A 28 38.98 0.25 13.96
N ALA A 29 38.77 -1.01 14.35
CA ALA A 29 38.03 -1.97 13.54
C ALA A 29 36.51 -2.05 13.84
N ALA A 30 35.98 -1.25 14.75
CA ALA A 30 34.59 -1.32 15.16
C ALA A 30 33.74 -0.12 14.70
N ARG A 31 34.09 0.50 13.57
CA ARG A 31 33.12 1.31 12.83
C ARG A 31 32.57 0.48 11.66
N ALA A 32 31.82 -0.56 11.98
CA ALA A 32 30.84 -1.07 11.08
C ALA A 32 29.83 0.08 10.87
N GLN A 33 29.99 0.84 9.80
CA GLN A 33 28.93 1.68 9.28
C GLN A 33 27.80 0.73 8.93
N GLY A 34 26.86 0.58 9.84
CA GLY A 34 25.57 0.00 9.52
C GLY A 34 25.07 0.78 8.31
N ILE A 35 24.92 0.11 7.18
CA ILE A 35 24.13 0.62 6.07
C ILE A 35 22.74 0.76 6.68
N GLN A 36 22.40 1.95 7.17
CA GLN A 36 21.02 2.33 7.33
C GLN A 36 20.48 2.33 5.90
N LEU A 37 19.82 1.24 5.54
CA LEU A 37 18.78 1.31 4.54
C LEU A 37 17.76 2.28 5.15
N GLY A 38 18.00 3.58 4.93
CA GLY A 38 17.01 4.59 5.19
C GLY A 38 15.77 4.13 4.43
N ASP A 39 14.64 4.08 5.12
CA ASP A 39 13.35 4.01 4.45
C ASP A 39 13.36 5.16 3.44
N ALA A 40 13.72 4.84 2.19
CA ALA A 40 13.46 5.75 1.09
C ALA A 40 11.97 6.05 1.23
N PRO A 41 11.55 7.34 1.32
CA PRO A 41 10.14 7.65 1.37
C PRO A 41 9.54 6.88 0.20
N ALA A 42 8.65 5.91 0.50
CA ALA A 42 7.98 5.14 -0.53
C ALA A 42 7.48 6.20 -1.52
N ALA A 43 8.06 6.20 -2.72
CA ALA A 43 7.71 7.18 -3.73
C ALA A 43 6.19 7.20 -3.73
N ALA A 44 5.60 8.37 -3.43
CA ALA A 44 4.16 8.51 -3.35
C ALA A 44 3.62 8.14 -4.73
N HIS A 45 3.35 6.86 -4.93
CA HIS A 45 2.87 6.35 -6.20
C HIS A 45 1.48 6.93 -6.36
N LYS A 46 1.30 7.71 -7.42
CA LYS A 46 0.05 8.35 -7.75
C LYS A 46 -1.07 7.28 -7.77
N GLU A 47 -2.13 7.55 -7.06
CA GLU A 47 -3.37 6.79 -7.17
C GLU A 47 -4.05 7.21 -8.47
N HIS A 48 -4.51 6.23 -9.25
CA HIS A 48 -5.18 6.47 -10.53
C HIS A 48 -6.70 6.28 -10.45
N VAL A 49 -7.21 6.12 -9.24
CA VAL A 49 -8.65 6.03 -8.95
C VAL A 49 -8.96 6.93 -7.77
N GLU A 50 -10.02 7.69 -7.87
CA GLU A 50 -10.54 8.51 -6.79
C GLU A 50 -12.01 8.19 -6.49
N LEU A 51 -12.43 8.37 -5.24
CA LEU A 51 -13.83 8.33 -4.82
C LEU A 51 -14.43 9.72 -5.05
N VAL A 52 -15.48 9.78 -5.86
CA VAL A 52 -16.20 11.03 -6.20
C VAL A 52 -17.64 11.06 -5.67
N SER A 53 -17.96 10.19 -4.71
CA SER A 53 -19.26 10.14 -4.08
C SER A 53 -19.47 11.27 -3.07
N ASP A 54 -20.67 11.83 -3.09
CA ASP A 54 -21.16 12.75 -2.07
C ASP A 54 -21.64 12.01 -0.80
N ALA A 55 -21.99 12.77 0.24
CA ALA A 55 -22.69 12.24 1.40
C ALA A 55 -24.05 11.66 1.01
N VAL A 56 -24.48 10.61 1.69
CA VAL A 56 -25.70 9.85 1.38
C VAL A 56 -26.73 10.02 2.53
N GLN A 57 -28.00 10.25 2.17
CA GLN A 57 -29.13 10.25 3.09
C GLN A 57 -30.00 9.03 2.82
N VAL A 58 -30.39 8.31 3.86
CA VAL A 58 -31.19 7.08 3.78
C VAL A 58 -32.18 6.99 4.92
N MET A 59 -33.26 6.25 4.77
CA MET A 59 -34.18 5.94 5.88
C MET A 59 -33.49 5.00 6.87
N ALA A 60 -33.42 5.40 8.13
CA ALA A 60 -32.83 4.61 9.19
C ALA A 60 -33.51 3.24 9.35
N GLY A 61 -32.72 2.20 9.54
CA GLY A 61 -33.21 0.84 9.81
C GLY A 61 -33.83 0.13 8.60
N SER A 62 -33.92 0.74 7.43
CA SER A 62 -34.48 0.16 6.22
C SER A 62 -33.44 -0.06 5.14
N PRO A 63 -33.45 -1.23 4.42
CA PRO A 63 -32.56 -1.44 3.31
C PRO A 63 -32.82 -0.46 2.16
N GLN A 64 -31.79 0.23 1.70
CA GLN A 64 -31.86 1.14 0.57
C GLN A 64 -30.68 0.93 -0.39
N MET A 65 -30.91 1.22 -1.68
CA MET A 65 -29.87 1.20 -2.70
C MET A 65 -29.19 2.57 -2.71
N VAL A 66 -27.85 2.54 -2.67
CA VAL A 66 -26.98 3.70 -2.83
C VAL A 66 -25.91 3.39 -3.89
N GLU A 67 -25.34 4.43 -4.50
CA GLU A 67 -24.27 4.29 -5.47
C GLU A 67 -23.01 4.98 -4.97
N LEU A 68 -21.90 4.27 -4.98
CA LEU A 68 -20.57 4.83 -4.84
C LEU A 68 -19.99 5.08 -6.22
N ARG A 69 -19.58 6.32 -6.45
CA ARG A 69 -18.97 6.75 -7.71
C ARG A 69 -17.47 6.84 -7.58
N PHE A 70 -16.77 6.27 -8.53
CA PHE A 70 -15.33 6.29 -8.63
C PHE A 70 -14.94 6.84 -9.99
N ARG A 71 -13.79 7.50 -10.06
CA ARG A 71 -13.22 8.01 -11.31
C ARG A 71 -11.82 7.45 -11.49
N VAL A 72 -11.58 6.90 -12.68
CA VAL A 72 -10.26 6.49 -13.15
C VAL A 72 -9.64 7.67 -13.89
N ASP A 73 -8.37 7.97 -13.64
CA ASP A 73 -7.61 9.03 -14.32
C ASP A 73 -7.63 8.83 -15.84
N ASP A 74 -7.61 9.93 -16.60
CA ASP A 74 -7.51 9.91 -18.05
C ASP A 74 -6.24 9.20 -18.51
N GLY A 75 -6.36 8.36 -19.53
CA GLY A 75 -5.27 7.56 -20.07
C GLY A 75 -5.03 6.25 -19.32
N PHE A 76 -5.77 5.99 -18.24
CA PHE A 76 -5.72 4.76 -17.46
C PHE A 76 -7.01 3.95 -17.58
N HIS A 77 -6.88 2.67 -17.28
CA HIS A 77 -8.00 1.76 -17.03
C HIS A 77 -7.67 0.86 -15.82
N ILE A 78 -8.69 0.30 -15.22
CA ILE A 78 -8.56 -0.73 -14.20
C ILE A 78 -9.33 -1.96 -14.65
N ASN A 79 -8.88 -3.15 -14.24
CA ASN A 79 -9.64 -4.36 -14.55
C ASN A 79 -11.06 -4.27 -13.97
N SER A 80 -12.04 -4.84 -14.63
CA SER A 80 -13.40 -4.92 -14.10
C SER A 80 -13.44 -5.82 -12.84
N HIS A 81 -14.61 -5.92 -12.22
CA HIS A 81 -14.83 -6.87 -11.12
C HIS A 81 -14.73 -8.34 -11.59
N THR A 82 -15.02 -8.61 -12.85
CA THR A 82 -14.99 -9.94 -13.44
C THR A 82 -14.13 -9.97 -14.70
N PRO A 83 -12.80 -9.77 -14.57
CA PRO A 83 -11.91 -9.83 -15.71
C PRO A 83 -11.94 -11.25 -16.33
N LYS A 84 -11.71 -11.34 -17.63
CA LYS A 84 -11.78 -12.62 -18.34
C LYS A 84 -10.58 -13.53 -18.08
N ASP A 85 -9.43 -12.94 -17.77
CA ASP A 85 -8.19 -13.67 -17.50
C ASP A 85 -7.99 -13.77 -15.99
N GLU A 86 -7.78 -14.98 -15.48
CA GLU A 86 -7.58 -15.29 -14.05
C GLU A 86 -6.29 -14.67 -13.48
N LEU A 87 -5.34 -14.31 -14.34
CA LEU A 87 -4.10 -13.63 -13.92
C LEU A 87 -4.29 -12.14 -13.65
N LEU A 88 -5.39 -11.56 -14.11
CA LEU A 88 -5.72 -10.16 -13.88
C LEU A 88 -6.32 -9.98 -12.49
N ILE A 89 -5.89 -8.91 -11.83
CA ILE A 89 -6.38 -8.57 -10.50
C ILE A 89 -7.72 -7.84 -10.64
N PRO A 90 -8.83 -8.40 -10.13
CA PRO A 90 -10.14 -7.79 -10.22
C PRO A 90 -10.23 -6.53 -9.36
N THR A 91 -11.13 -5.62 -9.74
CA THR A 91 -11.55 -4.51 -8.89
C THR A 91 -12.54 -5.01 -7.85
N GLU A 92 -12.20 -4.88 -6.57
CA GLU A 92 -13.00 -5.36 -5.44
C GLU A 92 -13.16 -4.25 -4.39
N LEU A 93 -14.41 -4.00 -3.99
CA LEU A 93 -14.74 -3.17 -2.85
C LEU A 93 -14.95 -4.07 -1.64
N ARG A 94 -14.24 -3.81 -0.56
CA ARG A 94 -14.36 -4.55 0.71
C ARG A 94 -14.80 -3.57 1.79
N MET A 95 -15.97 -3.80 2.36
CA MET A 95 -16.50 -2.94 3.40
C MET A 95 -16.03 -3.38 4.77
N ASP A 96 -15.73 -2.41 5.64
CA ASP A 96 -15.31 -2.68 7.01
C ASP A 96 -16.49 -3.22 7.82
N ALA A 97 -16.34 -4.43 8.35
CA ALA A 97 -17.33 -5.09 9.19
C ALA A 97 -17.63 -4.33 10.52
N ALA A 98 -16.68 -3.49 10.98
CA ALA A 98 -16.85 -2.65 12.16
C ALA A 98 -17.69 -1.39 11.88
N SER A 99 -18.04 -1.10 10.61
CA SER A 99 -18.91 0.00 10.24
C SER A 99 -20.31 -0.17 10.87
N LYS A 100 -20.86 0.92 11.37
CA LYS A 100 -22.27 0.94 11.84
C LYS A 100 -23.28 0.78 10.70
N VAL A 101 -22.86 1.10 9.47
CA VAL A 101 -23.63 0.90 8.24
C VAL A 101 -23.41 -0.54 7.78
N LYS A 102 -24.46 -1.31 7.64
CA LYS A 102 -24.41 -2.70 7.18
C LYS A 102 -24.65 -2.77 5.68
N VAL A 103 -23.70 -3.28 4.93
CA VAL A 103 -23.86 -3.58 3.50
C VAL A 103 -24.41 -5.01 3.37
N LEU A 104 -25.49 -5.17 2.63
CA LEU A 104 -26.18 -6.43 2.42
C LEU A 104 -25.84 -7.06 1.07
N GLU A 105 -25.58 -6.23 0.07
CA GLU A 105 -25.36 -6.64 -1.30
C GLU A 105 -24.55 -5.56 -2.03
N GLU A 106 -23.68 -5.98 -2.93
CA GLU A 106 -22.92 -5.13 -3.82
C GLU A 106 -23.14 -5.56 -5.27
N GLN A 107 -23.30 -4.58 -6.16
CA GLN A 107 -23.50 -4.79 -7.58
C GLN A 107 -22.52 -3.93 -8.36
N TYR A 108 -21.66 -4.60 -9.10
CA TYR A 108 -20.68 -3.96 -9.96
C TYR A 108 -21.25 -3.70 -11.33
N PRO A 109 -20.85 -2.60 -11.99
CA PRO A 109 -21.25 -2.35 -13.37
C PRO A 109 -20.57 -3.39 -14.28
N LYS A 110 -21.17 -3.59 -15.44
CA LYS A 110 -20.53 -4.36 -16.51
C LYS A 110 -19.31 -3.57 -17.01
N GLY A 111 -18.18 -4.22 -17.19
CA GLY A 111 -17.00 -3.61 -17.75
C GLY A 111 -17.15 -3.30 -19.23
N SER A 112 -16.29 -2.45 -19.73
CA SER A 112 -16.15 -2.11 -21.14
C SER A 112 -15.03 -2.91 -21.79
N VAL A 113 -15.18 -3.20 -23.09
CA VAL A 113 -14.14 -3.90 -23.85
C VAL A 113 -13.03 -2.92 -24.21
N PHE A 114 -11.82 -3.21 -23.73
CA PHE A 114 -10.61 -2.45 -24.05
C PHE A 114 -9.63 -3.31 -24.86
N ARG A 115 -9.03 -2.75 -25.91
CA ARG A 115 -8.03 -3.43 -26.72
C ARG A 115 -6.71 -2.71 -26.62
N LEU A 116 -5.71 -3.42 -26.10
CA LEU A 116 -4.34 -2.91 -26.07
C LEU A 116 -3.82 -2.74 -27.52
N PRO A 117 -3.17 -1.62 -27.84
CA PRO A 117 -2.59 -1.43 -29.18
C PRO A 117 -1.60 -2.52 -29.58
N LEU A 118 -0.85 -3.07 -28.60
CA LEU A 118 0.17 -4.10 -28.83
C LEU A 118 -0.41 -5.53 -28.87
N ASP A 119 -1.63 -5.73 -28.35
CA ASP A 119 -2.33 -7.03 -28.34
C ASP A 119 -3.82 -6.87 -28.58
N PRO A 120 -4.25 -6.47 -29.78
CA PRO A 120 -5.66 -6.24 -30.08
C PRO A 120 -6.51 -7.52 -30.13
N GLY A 121 -5.86 -8.70 -30.20
CA GLY A 121 -6.52 -10.00 -30.24
C GLY A 121 -7.10 -10.44 -28.89
N ASN A 122 -6.59 -9.93 -27.80
CA ASN A 122 -6.98 -10.27 -26.44
C ASN A 122 -7.68 -9.10 -25.74
N PRO A 123 -8.98 -8.89 -25.97
CA PRO A 123 -9.68 -7.76 -25.37
C PRO A 123 -9.85 -7.94 -23.87
N LEU A 124 -9.55 -6.88 -23.13
CA LEU A 124 -9.73 -6.78 -21.68
C LEU A 124 -11.15 -6.32 -21.33
N ASP A 125 -11.62 -6.69 -20.16
CA ASP A 125 -12.84 -6.18 -19.54
C ASP A 125 -12.45 -5.21 -18.41
N VAL A 126 -12.73 -3.92 -18.57
CA VAL A 126 -12.16 -2.86 -17.75
C VAL A 126 -13.18 -1.78 -17.37
N TYR A 127 -12.81 -0.98 -16.35
CA TYR A 127 -13.46 0.32 -16.07
C TYR A 127 -12.52 1.44 -16.49
N GLN A 128 -13.11 2.47 -17.11
CA GLN A 128 -12.46 3.71 -17.53
C GLN A 128 -13.36 4.89 -17.19
N GLY A 129 -12.76 6.06 -16.95
CA GLY A 129 -13.51 7.23 -16.56
C GLY A 129 -14.33 7.01 -15.30
N GLU A 130 -15.60 7.44 -15.26
CA GLU A 130 -16.47 7.26 -14.10
C GLU A 130 -17.20 5.92 -14.13
N PHE A 131 -17.15 5.18 -13.02
CA PHE A 131 -17.94 3.97 -12.83
C PHE A 131 -18.61 3.97 -11.44
N ARG A 132 -19.65 3.14 -11.27
CA ARG A 132 -20.49 3.12 -10.08
C ARG A 132 -20.63 1.71 -9.55
N VAL A 133 -20.43 1.57 -8.24
CA VAL A 133 -20.78 0.34 -7.53
C VAL A 133 -22.07 0.63 -6.75
N SER A 134 -23.14 -0.07 -7.11
CA SER A 134 -24.40 0.01 -6.37
C SER A 134 -24.34 -0.94 -5.18
N MET A 135 -24.88 -0.50 -4.05
CA MET A 135 -24.96 -1.35 -2.87
C MET A 135 -26.28 -1.18 -2.15
N ARG A 136 -26.78 -2.27 -1.60
CA ARG A 136 -27.92 -2.24 -0.69
C ARG A 136 -27.42 -2.23 0.74
N LEU A 137 -27.74 -1.15 1.47
CA LEU A 137 -27.26 -0.97 2.82
C LEU A 137 -28.39 -0.62 3.80
N VAL A 138 -28.10 -0.79 5.10
CA VAL A 138 -28.93 -0.35 6.22
C VAL A 138 -28.06 0.53 7.12
N ALA A 139 -28.52 1.76 7.38
CA ALA A 139 -27.86 2.68 8.30
C ALA A 139 -28.67 2.85 9.60
N PRO A 140 -28.00 3.08 10.74
CA PRO A 140 -28.68 3.48 11.96
C PRO A 140 -29.18 4.92 11.86
N LYS A 141 -30.05 5.32 12.76
CA LYS A 141 -30.51 6.73 12.88
C LYS A 141 -29.34 7.64 13.24
N GLY A 142 -29.28 8.80 12.59
CA GLY A 142 -28.27 9.83 12.79
C GLY A 142 -27.05 9.66 11.87
N ALA A 143 -25.98 10.40 12.18
CA ALA A 143 -24.76 10.41 11.39
C ALA A 143 -23.91 9.16 11.61
N SER A 144 -23.42 8.59 10.55
CA SER A 144 -22.49 7.46 10.51
C SER A 144 -21.54 7.60 9.32
N THR A 145 -20.53 6.75 9.26
CA THR A 145 -19.61 6.70 8.13
C THR A 145 -19.57 5.28 7.58
N LEU A 146 -19.77 5.16 6.29
CA LEU A 146 -19.50 3.94 5.55
C LEU A 146 -18.00 3.90 5.28
N VAL A 147 -17.32 2.86 5.74
CA VAL A 147 -15.88 2.70 5.62
C VAL A 147 -15.58 1.43 4.85
N GLY A 148 -14.60 1.47 3.95
CA GLY A 148 -14.16 0.33 3.18
C GLY A 148 -12.89 0.62 2.39
N GLU A 149 -12.54 -0.29 1.50
CA GLU A 149 -11.36 -0.24 0.67
C GLU A 149 -11.68 -0.77 -0.72
N LEU A 150 -11.32 -0.01 -1.76
CA LEU A 150 -11.36 -0.47 -3.14
C LEU A 150 -9.98 -0.95 -3.55
N ARG A 151 -9.83 -2.26 -3.72
CA ARG A 151 -8.62 -2.86 -4.31
C ARG A 151 -8.74 -2.85 -5.81
N TYR A 152 -7.71 -2.41 -6.52
CA TYR A 152 -7.68 -2.32 -7.98
C TYR A 152 -6.25 -2.45 -8.53
N GLN A 153 -6.13 -2.69 -9.82
CA GLN A 153 -4.87 -2.59 -10.55
C GLN A 153 -5.07 -1.66 -11.73
N ALA A 154 -4.35 -0.54 -11.75
CA ALA A 154 -4.37 0.41 -12.84
C ALA A 154 -3.35 0.02 -13.92
N CYS A 155 -3.73 0.22 -15.19
CA CYS A 155 -2.89 0.01 -16.35
C CYS A 155 -3.02 1.20 -17.29
N ASP A 156 -1.95 1.51 -18.01
CA ASP A 156 -1.95 2.38 -19.17
C ASP A 156 -1.95 1.54 -20.47
N ASN A 157 -1.62 2.16 -21.61
CA ASN A 157 -1.57 1.46 -22.91
C ASN A 157 -0.33 0.53 -23.06
N ALA A 158 0.62 0.57 -22.14
CA ALA A 158 1.89 -0.12 -22.24
C ALA A 158 2.15 -1.10 -21.10
N SER A 159 1.66 -0.81 -19.88
CA SER A 159 1.99 -1.58 -18.69
C SER A 159 0.92 -1.48 -17.60
N CYS A 160 0.88 -2.48 -16.72
CA CYS A 160 0.09 -2.47 -15.51
C CYS A 160 0.96 -2.15 -14.30
N PHE A 161 0.46 -1.30 -13.42
CA PHE A 161 1.11 -0.92 -12.18
C PHE A 161 0.84 -1.95 -11.07
N PRO A 162 1.64 -1.96 -10.00
CA PRO A 162 1.33 -2.80 -8.84
C PRO A 162 -0.08 -2.51 -8.29
N PRO A 163 -0.79 -3.52 -7.79
CA PRO A 163 -2.12 -3.33 -7.19
C PRO A 163 -2.12 -2.29 -6.09
N ARG A 164 -3.23 -1.56 -6.00
CA ARG A 164 -3.45 -0.48 -5.03
C ARG A 164 -4.75 -0.71 -4.26
N THR A 165 -4.82 -0.03 -3.13
CA THR A 165 -6.01 0.01 -2.29
C THR A 165 -6.35 1.46 -2.02
N LEU A 166 -7.50 1.91 -2.51
CA LEU A 166 -8.08 3.22 -2.22
C LEU A 166 -8.97 3.10 -0.98
N ARG A 167 -8.73 3.94 0.03
CA ARG A 167 -9.62 4.03 1.18
C ARG A 167 -10.94 4.71 0.79
N VAL A 168 -12.04 4.06 1.13
CA VAL A 168 -13.41 4.56 0.88
C VAL A 168 -14.01 5.04 2.20
N MET A 169 -14.41 6.30 2.24
CA MET A 169 -15.10 6.89 3.41
C MET A 169 -16.23 7.77 2.91
N VAL A 170 -17.46 7.40 3.21
CA VAL A 170 -18.67 8.16 2.82
C VAL A 170 -19.53 8.46 4.04
N ALA A 171 -19.86 9.72 4.23
CA ALA A 171 -20.80 10.12 5.28
C ALA A 171 -22.22 9.63 4.94
N VAL A 172 -22.87 8.97 5.90
CA VAL A 172 -24.23 8.45 5.76
C VAL A 172 -25.08 9.00 6.90
N THR A 173 -26.22 9.61 6.56
CA THR A 173 -27.20 10.09 7.52
C THR A 173 -28.47 9.25 7.42
N GLY A 174 -28.82 8.55 8.50
CA GLY A 174 -30.12 7.87 8.64
C GLY A 174 -31.18 8.79 9.22
N GLU A 175 -32.27 8.98 8.53
CA GLU A 175 -33.41 9.81 8.92
C GLU A 175 -34.57 8.98 9.46
#